data_0a14dd7c9770ef95d40c9354b4eaa00e
#
_entry.id   0a14dd7c9770ef95d40c9354b4eaa00e
#
_cell.length_a   1.000
_cell.length_b   1.000
_cell.length_c   1.000
_cell.angle_alpha   90.00
_cell.angle_beta   90.00
_cell.angle_gamma   90.00
#
_symmetry.space_group_name_H-M   'P 1'
#
loop_
_entity.id
_entity.type
_entity.pdbx_description
1 polymer ?
#
loop_
_entity_poly.entity_id
_entity_poly.type
_entity_poly.pdbx_seq_one_letter_code
_entity_poly.pdbx_strand_id
1 'polypeptide(L)'
;MTVRTFSPKAGDIHRQWHVVDATDVVLGRLASQVAVLLRGKHKPIFAPHVDTGDFVIVINAEKVALTGNKLQQKHAYRHSGYPGGLTAVAYGDLLAKHPERAVEKAVKGMLPKNSLGRHMLRKLKVYAGPDHPHRAQQPAPFEITQIAQ
;
A
#
# COMPACT_ATOMS: atom_id res chain seq x y z
N MET A 1 -40.57 -13.22 2.77
CA MET A 1 -39.74 -12.06 2.38
C MET A 1 -38.33 -12.52 2.08
N THR A 2 -37.88 -12.31 0.86
CA THR A 2 -36.47 -12.51 0.53
C THR A 2 -35.69 -11.26 0.92
N VAL A 3 -34.92 -11.34 1.99
CA VAL A 3 -34.00 -10.27 2.37
C VAL A 3 -32.82 -10.29 1.40
N ARG A 4 -32.73 -9.27 0.56
CA ARG A 4 -31.58 -9.11 -0.33
C ARG A 4 -30.39 -8.59 0.46
N THR A 5 -29.21 -9.16 0.26
CA THR A 5 -27.97 -8.63 0.82
C THR A 5 -27.65 -7.29 0.17
N PHE A 6 -27.11 -6.38 0.96
CA PHE A 6 -26.71 -5.07 0.47
C PHE A 6 -25.56 -5.20 -0.52
N SER A 7 -25.67 -4.54 -1.67
CA SER A 7 -24.59 -4.43 -2.66
C SER A 7 -24.37 -2.94 -2.95
N PRO A 8 -23.17 -2.42 -2.69
CA PRO A 8 -22.89 -0.99 -2.88
C PRO A 8 -22.92 -0.63 -4.37
N LYS A 9 -23.53 0.52 -4.67
CA LYS A 9 -23.52 1.12 -5.99
C LYS A 9 -22.47 2.24 -6.04
N ALA A 10 -22.15 2.70 -7.23
CA ALA A 10 -21.15 3.75 -7.42
C ALA A 10 -21.45 5.03 -6.63
N GLY A 11 -22.73 5.39 -6.46
CA GLY A 11 -23.15 6.54 -5.68
C GLY A 11 -23.04 6.39 -4.17
N ASP A 12 -22.94 5.16 -3.66
CA ASP A 12 -22.84 4.88 -2.23
C ASP A 12 -21.39 4.95 -1.72
N ILE A 13 -20.42 5.02 -2.63
CA ILE A 13 -18.99 4.96 -2.31
C ILE A 13 -18.44 6.37 -2.19
N HIS A 14 -18.05 6.74 -0.97
CA HIS A 14 -17.35 7.98 -0.68
C HIS A 14 -15.88 7.68 -0.37
N ARG A 15 -14.97 8.23 -1.16
CA ARG A 15 -13.52 8.02 -0.99
C ARG A 15 -12.91 9.18 -0.23
N GLN A 16 -12.18 8.87 0.81
CA GLN A 16 -11.38 9.82 1.57
C GLN A 16 -9.91 9.69 1.19
N TRP A 17 -9.14 10.71 1.52
CA TRP A 17 -7.69 10.71 1.36
C TRP A 17 -7.05 10.59 2.73
N HIS A 18 -6.10 9.66 2.86
CA HIS A 18 -5.35 9.43 4.09
C HIS A 18 -3.86 9.65 3.84
N VAL A 19 -3.17 10.28 4.80
CA VAL A 19 -1.71 10.37 4.85
C VAL A 19 -1.19 9.44 5.93
N VAL A 20 -0.24 8.60 5.57
CA VAL A 20 0.42 7.67 6.48
C VAL A 20 1.91 8.00 6.51
N ASP A 21 2.46 8.21 7.70
CA ASP A 21 3.89 8.38 7.90
C ASP A 21 4.55 7.02 8.10
N ALA A 22 5.52 6.71 7.25
CA ALA A 22 6.25 5.45 7.28
C ALA A 22 7.49 5.47 8.20
N THR A 23 7.77 6.59 8.86
CA THR A 23 8.95 6.76 9.72
C THR A 23 8.95 5.71 10.83
N ASP A 24 10.01 4.90 10.87
CA ASP A 24 10.24 3.85 11.89
C ASP A 24 9.15 2.78 12.00
N VAL A 25 8.29 2.68 11.00
CA VAL A 25 7.25 1.64 10.93
C VAL A 25 7.79 0.44 10.15
N VAL A 26 7.55 -0.76 10.65
CA VAL A 26 7.93 -2.00 9.96
C VAL A 26 7.17 -2.13 8.64
N LEU A 27 7.89 -2.37 7.56
CA LEU A 27 7.34 -2.39 6.19
C LEU A 27 6.11 -3.31 6.06
N GLY A 28 6.16 -4.53 6.58
CA GLY A 28 5.05 -5.48 6.48
C GLY A 28 3.80 -5.02 7.22
N ARG A 29 3.96 -4.43 8.39
CA ARG A 29 2.84 -3.89 9.19
C ARG A 29 2.23 -2.65 8.55
N LEU A 30 3.07 -1.77 8.02
CA LEU A 30 2.63 -0.63 7.21
C LEU A 30 1.79 -1.11 6.01
N ALA A 31 2.33 -2.05 5.24
CA ALA A 31 1.70 -2.55 4.04
C ALA A 31 0.34 -3.22 4.31
N SER A 32 0.20 -3.96 5.41
CA SER A 32 -1.06 -4.61 5.76
C SER A 32 -2.17 -3.60 6.07
N GLN A 33 -1.86 -2.54 6.81
CA GLN A 33 -2.84 -1.50 7.15
C GLN A 33 -3.20 -0.66 5.91
N VAL A 34 -2.22 -0.30 5.10
CA VAL A 34 -2.46 0.40 3.82
C VAL A 34 -3.33 -0.45 2.89
N ALA A 35 -3.10 -1.75 2.80
CA ALA A 35 -3.92 -2.65 1.99
C ALA A 35 -5.38 -2.72 2.46
N VAL A 36 -5.62 -2.71 3.77
CA VAL A 36 -6.98 -2.63 4.35
C VAL A 36 -7.69 -1.34 3.91
N LEU A 37 -7.01 -0.20 3.98
CA LEU A 37 -7.57 1.09 3.55
C LEU A 37 -7.85 1.11 2.04
N LEU A 38 -6.94 0.61 1.23
CA LEU A 38 -7.10 0.57 -0.24
C LEU A 38 -8.23 -0.34 -0.68
N ARG A 39 -8.43 -1.45 0.00
CA ARG A 39 -9.50 -2.41 -0.31
C ARG A 39 -10.86 -1.98 0.25
N GLY A 40 -10.88 -1.16 1.30
CA GLY A 40 -12.10 -0.69 1.92
C GLY A 40 -12.66 -1.62 3.01
N LYS A 41 -11.87 -2.55 3.54
CA LYS A 41 -12.30 -3.48 4.60
C LYS A 41 -12.67 -2.80 5.91
N HIS A 42 -12.27 -1.55 6.12
CA HIS A 42 -12.63 -0.74 7.29
C HIS A 42 -14.04 -0.16 7.21
N LYS A 43 -14.69 -0.26 6.06
CA LYS A 43 -16.04 0.28 5.83
C LYS A 43 -17.08 -0.81 5.96
N PRO A 44 -18.27 -0.53 6.58
CA PRO A 44 -19.35 -1.51 6.67
C PRO A 44 -19.96 -1.87 5.32
N ILE A 45 -19.83 -1.00 4.30
CA ILE A 45 -20.30 -1.24 2.92
C ILE A 45 -19.37 -2.12 2.10
N PHE A 46 -18.29 -2.65 2.68
CA PHE A 46 -17.33 -3.48 1.95
C PHE A 46 -18.00 -4.64 1.21
N ALA A 47 -17.65 -4.80 -0.06
CA ALA A 47 -18.06 -5.92 -0.88
C ALA A 47 -16.87 -6.43 -1.72
N PRO A 48 -16.67 -7.75 -1.86
CA PRO A 48 -15.51 -8.31 -2.57
C PRO A 48 -15.45 -7.96 -4.06
N HIS A 49 -16.59 -7.67 -4.69
CA HIS A 49 -16.71 -7.39 -6.12
C HIS A 49 -16.61 -5.92 -6.51
N VAL A 50 -16.51 -5.03 -5.52
CA VAL A 50 -16.48 -3.57 -5.73
C VAL A 50 -15.30 -2.98 -4.96
N ASP A 51 -14.63 -1.99 -5.57
CA ASP A 51 -13.60 -1.21 -4.90
C ASP A 51 -14.23 -0.11 -4.07
N THR A 52 -14.37 -0.34 -2.77
CA THR A 52 -14.90 0.62 -1.79
C THR A 52 -13.81 1.39 -1.03
N GLY A 53 -12.54 1.14 -1.34
CA GLY A 53 -11.40 1.70 -0.61
C GLY A 53 -11.15 3.18 -0.84
N ASP A 54 -10.27 3.73 -0.03
CA ASP A 54 -9.86 5.13 -0.03
C ASP A 54 -8.53 5.34 -0.75
N PHE A 55 -8.17 6.59 -1.00
CA PHE A 55 -6.85 6.97 -1.45
C PHE A 55 -5.88 7.03 -0.27
N VAL A 56 -4.69 6.51 -0.46
CA VAL A 56 -3.64 6.51 0.58
C VAL A 56 -2.38 7.15 0.05
N ILE A 57 -1.83 8.08 0.81
CA ILE A 57 -0.55 8.71 0.57
C ILE A 57 0.41 8.23 1.66
N VAL A 58 1.52 7.63 1.26
CA VAL A 58 2.60 7.24 2.18
C VAL A 58 3.75 8.21 2.03
N ILE A 59 4.17 8.82 3.10
CA ILE A 59 5.30 9.74 3.16
C ILE A 59 6.46 9.12 3.94
N ASN A 60 7.66 9.68 3.78
CA ASN A 60 8.88 9.20 4.45
C ASN A 60 9.21 7.72 4.16
N ALA A 61 8.96 7.25 2.94
CA ALA A 61 9.24 5.86 2.56
C ALA A 61 10.71 5.46 2.74
N GLU A 62 11.64 6.42 2.66
CA GLU A 62 13.07 6.19 2.91
C GLU A 62 13.38 5.78 4.36
N LYS A 63 12.51 6.14 5.30
CA LYS A 63 12.67 5.88 6.74
C LYS A 63 11.91 4.65 7.23
N VAL A 64 11.36 3.85 6.32
CA VAL A 64 10.66 2.61 6.68
C VAL A 64 11.64 1.62 7.31
N ALA A 65 11.20 0.91 8.35
CA ALA A 65 12.02 -0.05 9.07
C ALA A 65 11.87 -1.48 8.51
N LEU A 66 12.96 -2.19 8.47
CA LEU A 66 13.00 -3.65 8.22
C LEU A 66 13.62 -4.34 9.43
N THR A 67 12.97 -5.41 9.90
CA THR A 67 13.43 -6.17 11.06
C THR A 67 14.54 -7.15 10.70
N GLY A 68 15.42 -7.44 11.66
CA GLY A 68 16.53 -8.39 11.49
C GLY A 68 17.49 -7.97 10.39
N ASN A 69 18.04 -8.95 9.68
CA ASN A 69 19.00 -8.72 8.58
C ASN A 69 18.36 -8.61 7.20
N LYS A 70 17.07 -8.24 7.11
CA LYS A 70 16.34 -8.18 5.83
C LYS A 70 16.92 -7.17 4.85
N LEU A 71 17.56 -6.11 5.32
CA LEU A 71 18.25 -5.15 4.44
C LEU A 71 19.29 -5.83 3.55
N GLN A 72 19.98 -6.85 4.05
CA GLN A 72 21.01 -7.57 3.33
C GLN A 72 20.51 -8.88 2.71
N GLN A 73 19.62 -9.60 3.39
CA GLN A 73 19.20 -10.95 3.02
C GLN A 73 17.96 -10.97 2.14
N LYS A 74 17.04 -10.02 2.32
CA LYS A 74 15.82 -9.96 1.50
C LYS A 74 16.10 -9.29 0.17
N HIS A 75 15.66 -9.94 -0.92
CA HIS A 75 15.84 -9.45 -2.28
C HIS A 75 14.49 -9.20 -2.96
N ALA A 76 14.44 -8.15 -3.75
CA ALA A 76 13.36 -7.91 -4.69
C ALA A 76 13.71 -8.56 -6.02
N TYR A 77 12.86 -9.45 -6.50
CA TYR A 77 13.09 -10.20 -7.74
C TYR A 77 12.23 -9.68 -8.88
N ARG A 78 12.83 -9.64 -10.06
CA ARG A 78 12.13 -9.35 -11.32
C ARG A 78 12.68 -10.28 -12.41
N HIS A 79 11.79 -10.86 -13.22
CA HIS A 79 12.14 -11.71 -14.32
C HIS A 79 11.74 -11.07 -15.65
N SER A 80 12.66 -11.03 -16.63
CA SER A 80 12.40 -10.43 -17.93
C SER A 80 11.57 -11.32 -18.88
N GLY A 81 11.39 -12.61 -18.53
CA GLY A 81 10.74 -13.61 -19.38
C GLY A 81 11.70 -14.36 -20.29
N TYR A 82 12.97 -13.97 -20.36
CA TYR A 82 14.01 -14.67 -21.12
C TYR A 82 14.79 -15.64 -20.24
N PRO A 83 15.40 -16.73 -20.81
CA PRO A 83 16.29 -17.61 -20.06
C PRO A 83 17.40 -16.82 -19.35
N GLY A 84 17.60 -17.07 -18.04
CA GLY A 84 18.58 -16.34 -17.24
C GLY A 84 18.22 -14.89 -16.94
N GLY A 85 16.96 -14.47 -17.18
CA GLY A 85 16.50 -13.10 -17.02
C GLY A 85 16.10 -12.69 -15.60
N LEU A 86 16.45 -13.48 -14.57
CA LEU A 86 16.15 -13.14 -13.18
C LEU A 86 17.09 -12.03 -12.69
N THR A 87 16.51 -10.93 -12.23
CA THR A 87 17.24 -9.84 -11.59
C THR A 87 16.86 -9.78 -10.11
N ALA A 88 17.86 -9.76 -9.24
CA ALA A 88 17.69 -9.65 -7.79
C ALA A 88 18.34 -8.36 -7.28
N VAL A 89 17.62 -7.59 -6.48
CA VAL A 89 18.12 -6.38 -5.83
C VAL A 89 17.91 -6.52 -4.33
N ALA A 90 18.98 -6.35 -3.55
CA ALA A 90 18.87 -6.36 -2.09
C ALA A 90 17.98 -5.20 -1.62
N TYR A 91 17.19 -5.42 -0.57
CA TYR A 91 16.30 -4.37 -0.05
C TYR A 91 17.03 -3.14 0.47
N GLY A 92 18.25 -3.31 1.00
CA GLY A 92 19.10 -2.18 1.37
C GLY A 92 19.40 -1.26 0.20
N ASP A 93 19.78 -1.82 -0.95
CA ASP A 93 20.04 -1.06 -2.19
C ASP A 93 18.76 -0.47 -2.77
N LEU A 94 17.65 -1.21 -2.70
CA LEU A 94 16.35 -0.76 -3.18
C LEU A 94 15.86 0.47 -2.39
N LEU A 95 15.97 0.44 -1.06
CA LEU A 95 15.62 1.56 -0.20
C LEU A 95 16.53 2.77 -0.39
N ALA A 96 17.81 2.54 -0.70
CA ALA A 96 18.74 3.63 -0.97
C ALA A 96 18.45 4.37 -2.28
N LYS A 97 18.02 3.63 -3.32
CA LYS A 97 17.79 4.19 -4.66
C LYS A 97 16.33 4.55 -4.93
N HIS A 98 15.42 3.67 -4.58
CA HIS A 98 13.98 3.78 -4.88
C HIS A 98 13.14 3.26 -3.72
N PRO A 99 13.07 3.98 -2.59
CA PRO A 99 12.31 3.51 -1.43
C PRO A 99 10.82 3.35 -1.71
N GLU A 100 10.26 4.13 -2.63
CA GLU A 100 8.86 4.05 -3.02
C GLU A 100 8.50 2.66 -3.55
N ARG A 101 9.39 2.06 -4.33
CA ARG A 101 9.18 0.73 -4.92
C ARG A 101 9.10 -0.38 -3.87
N ALA A 102 9.84 -0.25 -2.78
CA ALA A 102 9.79 -1.22 -1.70
C ALA A 102 8.41 -1.25 -1.04
N VAL A 103 7.85 -0.08 -0.76
CA VAL A 103 6.50 0.06 -0.18
C VAL A 103 5.43 -0.39 -1.17
N GLU A 104 5.50 0.05 -2.41
CA GLU A 104 4.55 -0.35 -3.46
C GLU A 104 4.53 -1.86 -3.67
N LYS A 105 5.71 -2.49 -3.71
CA LYS A 105 5.83 -3.95 -3.89
C LYS A 105 5.23 -4.71 -2.71
N ALA A 106 5.45 -4.25 -1.49
CA ALA A 106 4.89 -4.86 -0.30
C ALA A 106 3.35 -4.77 -0.28
N VAL A 107 2.81 -3.61 -0.60
CA VAL A 107 1.35 -3.40 -0.67
C VAL A 107 0.73 -4.19 -1.83
N LYS A 108 1.35 -4.18 -3.01
CA LYS A 108 0.89 -4.96 -4.17
C LYS A 108 0.80 -6.45 -3.85
N GLY A 109 1.74 -6.98 -3.07
CA GLY A 109 1.74 -8.36 -2.63
C GLY A 109 0.54 -8.73 -1.73
N MET A 110 -0.04 -7.75 -1.03
CA MET A 110 -1.17 -7.91 -0.11
C MET A 110 -2.53 -7.60 -0.74
N LEU A 111 -2.56 -7.06 -1.95
CA LEU A 111 -3.80 -6.81 -2.69
C LEU A 111 -4.17 -8.00 -3.57
N PRO A 112 -5.46 -8.13 -3.99
CA PRO A 112 -5.88 -9.17 -4.91
C PRO A 112 -5.11 -9.15 -6.24
N LYS A 113 -4.84 -10.33 -6.80
CA LYS A 113 -4.09 -10.52 -8.06
C LYS A 113 -5.00 -10.50 -9.29
N ASN A 114 -5.84 -9.49 -9.40
CA ASN A 114 -6.80 -9.33 -10.49
C ASN A 114 -6.88 -7.87 -10.97
N SER A 115 -7.78 -7.58 -11.90
CA SER A 115 -7.98 -6.22 -12.40
C SER A 115 -8.45 -5.26 -11.31
N LEU A 116 -9.31 -5.72 -10.41
CA LEU A 116 -9.78 -4.94 -9.26
C LEU A 116 -8.62 -4.55 -8.32
N GLY A 117 -7.73 -5.49 -8.02
CA GLY A 117 -6.53 -5.23 -7.22
C GLY A 117 -5.58 -4.23 -7.88
N ARG A 118 -5.44 -4.25 -9.20
CA ARG A 118 -4.66 -3.24 -9.93
C ARG A 118 -5.28 -1.84 -9.84
N HIS A 119 -6.61 -1.74 -9.88
CA HIS A 119 -7.29 -0.46 -9.64
C HIS A 119 -7.11 0.05 -8.21
N MET A 120 -7.15 -0.84 -7.23
CA MET A 120 -6.86 -0.50 -5.83
C MET A 120 -5.43 0.05 -5.67
N LEU A 121 -4.45 -0.58 -6.31
CA LEU A 121 -3.04 -0.14 -6.24
C LEU A 121 -2.83 1.26 -6.83
N ARG A 122 -3.58 1.66 -7.84
CA ARG A 122 -3.51 3.00 -8.43
C ARG A 122 -3.88 4.12 -7.47
N LYS A 123 -4.63 3.81 -6.42
CA LYS A 123 -4.99 4.77 -5.36
C LYS A 123 -3.89 4.98 -4.32
N LEU A 124 -2.84 4.17 -4.37
CA LEU A 124 -1.66 4.34 -3.53
C LEU A 124 -0.69 5.33 -4.17
N LYS A 125 -0.28 6.32 -3.37
CA LYS A 125 0.76 7.28 -3.72
C LYS A 125 1.86 7.23 -2.68
N VAL A 126 3.09 6.95 -3.08
CA VAL A 126 4.23 6.80 -2.17
C VAL A 126 5.27 7.86 -2.48
N TYR A 127 5.77 8.50 -1.46
CA TYR A 127 6.81 9.53 -1.55
C TYR A 127 7.95 9.22 -0.59
N ALA A 128 9.17 9.41 -1.05
CA ALA A 128 10.37 9.14 -0.26
C ALA A 128 10.53 10.13 0.91
N GLY A 129 10.26 11.41 0.65
CA GLY A 129 10.38 12.48 1.63
C GLY A 129 9.08 12.80 2.37
N PRO A 130 9.11 13.86 3.21
CA PRO A 130 7.93 14.25 4.01
C PRO A 130 6.86 15.01 3.21
N ASP A 131 7.19 15.50 2.02
CA ASP A 131 6.30 16.35 1.24
C ASP A 131 5.51 15.54 0.20
N HIS A 132 4.28 15.98 -0.04
CA HIS A 132 3.41 15.42 -1.07
C HIS A 132 2.63 16.53 -1.79
N PRO A 133 2.30 16.38 -3.08
CA PRO A 133 1.60 17.40 -3.86
C PRO A 133 0.07 17.39 -3.70
N HIS A 134 -0.46 16.67 -2.71
CA HIS A 134 -1.89 16.41 -2.56
C HIS A 134 -2.59 17.31 -1.53
N ARG A 135 -2.13 18.55 -1.34
CA ARG A 135 -2.77 19.50 -0.39
C ARG A 135 -4.21 19.84 -0.77
N ALA A 136 -4.50 19.90 -2.07
CA ALA A 136 -5.84 20.22 -2.55
C ALA A 136 -6.88 19.18 -2.16
N GLN A 137 -6.50 17.92 -2.00
CA GLN A 137 -7.38 16.83 -1.58
C GLN A 137 -7.64 16.80 -0.08
N GLN A 138 -6.96 17.63 0.70
CA GLN A 138 -7.10 17.73 2.16
C GLN A 138 -7.02 16.35 2.85
N PRO A 139 -5.89 15.62 2.68
CA PRO A 139 -5.78 14.29 3.25
C PRO A 139 -5.78 14.34 4.78
N ALA A 140 -6.51 13.41 5.40
CA ALA A 140 -6.53 13.25 6.85
C ALA A 140 -5.34 12.39 7.31
N PRO A 141 -4.67 12.72 8.40
CA PRO A 141 -3.63 11.87 8.96
C PRO A 141 -4.23 10.55 9.45
N PHE A 142 -3.54 9.45 9.15
CA PHE A 142 -3.88 8.12 9.65
C PHE A 142 -2.71 7.58 10.45
N GLU A 143 -2.95 7.27 11.72
CA GLU A 143 -1.92 6.73 12.61
C GLU A 143 -1.90 5.21 12.53
N ILE A 144 -0.69 4.66 12.37
CA ILE A 144 -0.45 3.23 12.44
C ILE A 144 -0.25 2.84 13.90
N THR A 145 -1.10 1.96 14.39
CA THR A 145 -1.14 1.57 15.79
C THR A 145 0.02 0.67 16.24
N GLN A 146 0.83 0.19 15.31
CA GLN A 146 1.95 -0.72 15.59
C GLN A 146 3.26 -0.11 15.10
N ILE A 147 3.94 0.60 15.99
CA ILE A 147 5.29 1.11 15.77
C ILE A 147 6.31 -0.02 16.01
N ALA A 148 7.40 -0.04 15.26
CA ALA A 148 8.52 -0.94 15.50
C ALA A 148 9.11 -0.68 16.89
N GLN A 149 9.17 -1.71 17.71
CA GLN A 149 9.94 -1.72 18.96
C GLN A 149 11.33 -2.30 18.69
#